data_977114a97599a3a52b96bca04badbccf
#
_entry.id   977114a97599a3a52b96bca04badbccf
#
_cell.length_a   1.000
_cell.length_b   1.000
_cell.length_c   1.000
_cell.angle_alpha   90.00
_cell.angle_beta   90.00
_cell.angle_gamma   90.00
#
_symmetry.space_group_name_H-M   'P 1'
#
loop_
_entity.id
_entity.type
_entity.pdbx_description
1 polymer ?
#
loop_
_entity_poly.entity_id
_entity_poly.type
_entity_poly.pdbx_seq_one_letter_code
_entity_poly.pdbx_strand_id
1 'polypeptide(L)'
;MKKIILIGLITFVSLGSNANDLELKGIIDFDLISAGYTGKAIHLIVNNNITDLSDYGIGVANNGNGGDGQEFTFPNISLQAGDHLLLARDTSAMATYLNICYSDYDYVMLATNAISQNGNDAIELFKDSVVIETFGDVNVDGTGTAWEYLDSWAYKDPSGSVTFSGGNWIFGGVECTIGSLTTQTSSCPYPSCDAGVFITEKSKQLLSIYPNPSADFIFLDSELQIDFIEIHNIMGEKISNYNLKNEIIKIAHLPKGLYILSLFDNVGVKIQKKFIKN
;
A
#
# COMPACT_ATOMS: atom_id res chain seq x y z
N MET A 1 -68.87 6.23 -7.89
CA MET A 1 -67.69 5.48 -8.38
C MET A 1 -66.44 6.05 -7.68
N LYS A 2 -65.87 5.33 -6.69
CA LYS A 2 -64.62 5.73 -6.01
C LYS A 2 -63.45 5.12 -6.76
N LYS A 3 -62.56 5.99 -7.29
CA LYS A 3 -61.30 5.55 -7.90
C LYS A 3 -60.29 5.22 -6.80
N ILE A 4 -59.87 3.97 -6.70
CA ILE A 4 -58.76 3.52 -5.87
C ILE A 4 -57.50 3.76 -6.65
N ILE A 5 -56.60 4.65 -6.14
CA ILE A 5 -55.26 4.86 -6.69
C ILE A 5 -54.34 3.90 -5.93
N LEU A 6 -53.81 2.88 -6.60
CA LEU A 6 -52.83 1.96 -6.09
C LEU A 6 -51.43 2.61 -6.26
N ILE A 7 -50.85 3.08 -5.15
CA ILE A 7 -49.46 3.59 -5.14
C ILE A 7 -48.54 2.39 -4.97
N GLY A 8 -47.90 1.95 -6.04
CA GLY A 8 -46.87 0.94 -6.00
C GLY A 8 -45.61 1.50 -5.34
N LEU A 9 -45.25 0.95 -4.18
CA LEU A 9 -43.99 1.24 -3.50
C LEU A 9 -42.85 0.50 -4.25
N ILE A 10 -42.10 1.22 -5.07
CA ILE A 10 -40.91 0.69 -5.72
C ILE A 10 -39.78 0.78 -4.68
N THR A 11 -39.46 -0.34 -4.03
CA THR A 11 -38.25 -0.47 -3.21
C THR A 11 -37.05 -0.58 -4.15
N PHE A 12 -36.25 0.46 -4.23
CA PHE A 12 -34.92 0.40 -4.79
C PHE A 12 -34.04 -0.46 -3.87
N VAL A 13 -33.81 -1.71 -4.23
CA VAL A 13 -32.71 -2.49 -3.65
C VAL A 13 -31.45 -1.96 -4.33
N SER A 14 -30.67 -1.14 -3.63
CA SER A 14 -29.30 -0.85 -4.03
C SER A 14 -28.51 -2.15 -3.88
N LEU A 15 -28.19 -2.80 -5.00
CA LEU A 15 -27.14 -3.80 -5.04
C LEU A 15 -25.81 -3.04 -4.86
N GLY A 16 -25.45 -2.78 -3.61
CA GLY A 16 -24.09 -2.44 -3.28
C GLY A 16 -23.22 -3.64 -3.64
N SER A 17 -22.29 -3.50 -4.56
CA SER A 17 -21.20 -4.46 -4.69
C SER A 17 -20.44 -4.40 -3.37
N ASN A 18 -20.60 -5.42 -2.50
CA ASN A 18 -19.75 -5.57 -1.33
C ASN A 18 -18.33 -5.84 -1.88
N ALA A 19 -17.43 -4.87 -1.77
CA ALA A 19 -16.02 -5.12 -1.98
C ALA A 19 -15.59 -6.21 -0.99
N ASN A 20 -14.72 -7.11 -1.44
CA ASN A 20 -14.13 -8.11 -0.54
C ASN A 20 -13.39 -7.40 0.60
N ASP A 21 -13.37 -7.98 1.79
CA ASP A 21 -12.65 -7.40 2.93
C ASP A 21 -11.13 -7.32 2.65
N LEU A 22 -10.60 -8.31 1.93
CA LEU A 22 -9.24 -8.34 1.37
C LEU A 22 -9.33 -8.38 -0.16
N GLU A 23 -8.43 -7.68 -0.85
CA GLU A 23 -8.46 -7.50 -2.30
C GLU A 23 -7.05 -7.54 -2.89
N LEU A 24 -6.89 -8.14 -4.08
CA LEU A 24 -5.66 -8.03 -4.87
C LEU A 24 -5.49 -6.58 -5.35
N LYS A 25 -4.33 -6.00 -5.09
CA LYS A 25 -4.00 -4.62 -5.48
C LYS A 25 -2.89 -4.54 -6.51
N GLY A 26 -1.93 -5.45 -6.45
CA GLY A 26 -0.84 -5.53 -7.42
C GLY A 26 -0.26 -6.93 -7.53
N ILE A 27 0.14 -7.29 -8.76
CA ILE A 27 0.87 -8.52 -9.07
C ILE A 27 2.23 -8.10 -9.61
N ILE A 28 3.30 -8.66 -9.05
CA ILE A 28 4.65 -8.17 -9.24
C ILE A 28 5.54 -9.31 -9.71
N ASP A 29 6.32 -9.05 -10.76
CA ASP A 29 7.37 -9.91 -11.30
C ASP A 29 8.55 -9.03 -11.74
N PHE A 30 9.29 -8.44 -10.78
CA PHE A 30 10.43 -7.58 -11.08
C PHE A 30 11.66 -8.39 -11.49
N ASP A 31 12.41 -7.93 -12.52
CA ASP A 31 13.75 -8.42 -12.82
C ASP A 31 14.78 -7.84 -11.83
N LEU A 32 15.20 -8.64 -10.86
CA LEU A 32 16.21 -8.24 -9.87
C LEU A 32 17.59 -8.74 -10.29
N ILE A 33 18.49 -7.81 -10.63
CA ILE A 33 19.84 -8.07 -11.16
C ILE A 33 20.66 -9.07 -10.31
N SER A 34 20.38 -9.19 -9.01
CA SER A 34 21.23 -9.95 -8.08
C SER A 34 20.69 -11.31 -7.67
N ALA A 35 19.45 -11.67 -7.99
CA ALA A 35 18.80 -12.74 -7.23
C ALA A 35 17.80 -13.63 -8.00
N GLY A 36 17.79 -13.64 -9.31
CA GLY A 36 16.91 -14.53 -10.07
C GLY A 36 15.43 -14.34 -9.72
N TYR A 37 14.71 -15.40 -9.41
CA TYR A 37 13.26 -15.39 -9.19
C TYR A 37 12.78 -14.68 -7.90
N THR A 38 13.56 -13.81 -7.29
CA THR A 38 13.24 -13.17 -5.99
C THR A 38 12.36 -11.93 -6.08
N GLY A 39 12.20 -11.34 -7.28
CA GLY A 39 11.41 -10.14 -7.54
C GLY A 39 9.89 -10.34 -7.56
N LYS A 40 9.39 -11.49 -7.08
CA LYS A 40 7.97 -11.85 -7.15
C LYS A 40 7.26 -11.46 -5.87
N ALA A 41 6.13 -10.79 -6.02
CA ALA A 41 5.28 -10.44 -4.87
C ALA A 41 3.81 -10.23 -5.29
N ILE A 42 2.94 -10.28 -4.29
CA ILE A 42 1.52 -9.95 -4.41
C ILE A 42 1.21 -8.86 -3.39
N HIS A 43 0.70 -7.75 -3.87
CA HIS A 43 0.26 -6.62 -3.05
C HIS A 43 -1.25 -6.75 -2.83
N LEU A 44 -1.68 -6.69 -1.57
CA LEU A 44 -3.08 -6.74 -1.18
C LEU A 44 -3.45 -5.49 -0.38
N ILE A 45 -4.73 -5.12 -0.41
CA ILE A 45 -5.31 -4.04 0.38
C ILE A 45 -6.48 -4.56 1.22
N VAL A 46 -6.58 -4.08 2.45
CA VAL A 46 -7.68 -4.39 3.37
C VAL A 46 -8.75 -3.33 3.23
N ASN A 47 -9.94 -3.72 2.77
CA ASN A 47 -11.08 -2.81 2.61
C ASN A 47 -11.92 -2.69 3.89
N ASN A 48 -12.03 -3.76 4.65
CA ASN A 48 -12.72 -3.81 5.96
C ASN A 48 -11.85 -4.53 6.98
N ASN A 49 -12.05 -4.23 8.27
CA ASN A 49 -11.28 -4.89 9.34
C ASN A 49 -11.40 -6.41 9.26
N ILE A 50 -10.28 -7.10 9.33
CA ILE A 50 -10.16 -8.55 9.34
C ILE A 50 -9.69 -8.98 10.73
N THR A 51 -10.44 -9.86 11.38
CA THR A 51 -10.11 -10.35 12.74
C THR A 51 -9.15 -11.53 12.71
N ASP A 52 -9.23 -12.34 11.64
CA ASP A 52 -8.39 -13.51 11.42
C ASP A 52 -8.00 -13.59 9.94
N LEU A 53 -6.74 -13.29 9.61
CA LEU A 53 -6.26 -13.35 8.25
C LEU A 53 -6.03 -14.79 7.76
N SER A 54 -5.97 -15.78 8.66
CA SER A 54 -5.78 -17.20 8.28
C SER A 54 -6.96 -17.81 7.51
N ASP A 55 -8.11 -17.13 7.48
CA ASP A 55 -9.22 -17.49 6.61
C ASP A 55 -8.91 -17.26 5.12
N TYR A 56 -7.84 -16.50 4.81
CA TYR A 56 -7.45 -16.11 3.46
C TYR A 56 -6.18 -16.82 2.98
N GLY A 57 -6.05 -16.90 1.67
CA GLY A 57 -4.88 -17.48 1.03
C GLY A 57 -4.71 -17.08 -0.43
N ILE A 58 -3.59 -17.47 -1.00
CA ILE A 58 -3.22 -17.21 -2.40
C ILE A 58 -2.94 -18.52 -3.12
N GLY A 59 -3.33 -18.61 -4.39
CA GLY A 59 -2.92 -19.63 -5.35
C GLY A 59 -2.40 -18.98 -6.63
N VAL A 60 -1.49 -19.66 -7.32
CA VAL A 60 -0.91 -19.25 -8.60
C VAL A 60 -1.27 -20.28 -9.68
N ALA A 61 -2.13 -19.90 -10.62
CA ALA A 61 -2.50 -20.77 -11.75
C ALA A 61 -1.46 -20.65 -12.86
N ASN A 62 -0.53 -21.61 -12.91
CA ASN A 62 0.64 -21.56 -13.77
C ASN A 62 0.30 -21.85 -15.24
N ASN A 63 0.73 -20.98 -16.16
CA ASN A 63 0.75 -21.18 -17.62
C ASN A 63 -0.60 -21.63 -18.22
N GLY A 64 -1.72 -21.16 -17.69
CA GLY A 64 -3.05 -21.47 -18.22
C GLY A 64 -3.50 -22.93 -18.07
N ASN A 65 -2.96 -23.66 -17.11
CA ASN A 65 -3.31 -25.07 -16.88
C ASN A 65 -4.50 -25.27 -15.91
N GLY A 66 -5.20 -24.23 -15.58
CA GLY A 66 -6.27 -24.21 -14.58
C GLY A 66 -5.76 -23.82 -13.19
N GLY A 67 -6.68 -23.51 -12.28
CA GLY A 67 -6.35 -23.30 -10.87
C GLY A 67 -6.09 -24.65 -10.19
N ASP A 68 -5.02 -24.73 -9.38
CA ASP A 68 -4.64 -25.93 -8.62
C ASP A 68 -4.90 -25.78 -7.11
N GLY A 69 -5.52 -24.68 -6.71
CA GLY A 69 -5.98 -24.41 -5.36
C GLY A 69 -5.11 -23.45 -4.58
N GLN A 70 -5.36 -23.35 -3.28
CA GLN A 70 -4.64 -22.46 -2.38
C GLN A 70 -3.25 -23.03 -2.02
N GLU A 71 -2.19 -22.29 -2.33
CA GLU A 71 -0.80 -22.69 -2.10
C GLU A 71 -0.17 -21.97 -0.89
N PHE A 72 -0.70 -20.80 -0.53
CA PHE A 72 -0.30 -20.03 0.64
C PHE A 72 -1.50 -19.73 1.52
N THR A 73 -1.37 -19.97 2.83
CA THR A 73 -2.35 -19.55 3.85
C THR A 73 -1.71 -18.47 4.70
N PHE A 74 -2.40 -17.35 4.88
CA PHE A 74 -1.91 -16.27 5.72
C PHE A 74 -1.88 -16.67 7.21
N PRO A 75 -1.05 -16.02 8.05
CA PRO A 75 -1.01 -16.27 9.48
C PRO A 75 -2.27 -15.72 10.17
N ASN A 76 -2.59 -16.28 11.36
CA ASN A 76 -3.66 -15.76 12.21
C ASN A 76 -3.23 -14.43 12.86
N ILE A 77 -3.56 -13.33 12.21
CA ILE A 77 -3.39 -11.95 12.68
C ILE A 77 -4.62 -11.13 12.32
N SER A 78 -4.85 -10.05 13.05
CA SER A 78 -5.90 -9.08 12.71
C SER A 78 -5.33 -7.91 11.91
N LEU A 79 -6.12 -7.39 10.97
CA LEU A 79 -5.78 -6.27 10.11
C LEU A 79 -6.86 -5.19 10.18
N GLN A 80 -6.47 -3.95 9.88
CA GLN A 80 -7.37 -2.81 9.84
C GLN A 80 -7.68 -2.39 8.41
N ALA A 81 -8.86 -1.83 8.19
CA ALA A 81 -9.20 -1.22 6.90
C ALA A 81 -8.17 -0.16 6.50
N GLY A 82 -7.68 -0.26 5.29
CA GLY A 82 -6.62 0.59 4.74
C GLY A 82 -5.21 0.04 4.91
N ASP A 83 -5.00 -1.09 5.60
CA ASP A 83 -3.70 -1.73 5.67
C ASP A 83 -3.29 -2.28 4.30
N HIS A 84 -2.00 -2.16 3.97
CA HIS A 84 -1.37 -2.72 2.78
C HIS A 84 -0.47 -3.89 3.15
N LEU A 85 -0.65 -5.01 2.48
CA LEU A 85 0.17 -6.21 2.66
C LEU A 85 1.01 -6.47 1.42
N LEU A 86 2.27 -6.85 1.62
CA LEU A 86 3.13 -7.39 0.59
C LEU A 86 3.47 -8.85 0.92
N LEU A 87 2.93 -9.78 0.14
CA LEU A 87 3.34 -11.17 0.16
C LEU A 87 4.47 -11.35 -0.84
N ALA A 88 5.69 -11.55 -0.36
CA ALA A 88 6.89 -11.56 -1.18
C ALA A 88 7.59 -12.92 -1.18
N ARG A 89 8.14 -13.32 -2.32
CA ARG A 89 8.98 -14.53 -2.43
C ARG A 89 10.29 -14.38 -1.66
N ASP A 90 10.85 -13.16 -1.66
CA ASP A 90 12.02 -12.76 -0.88
C ASP A 90 11.84 -11.34 -0.37
N THR A 91 11.64 -11.19 0.93
CA THR A 91 11.37 -9.89 1.56
C THR A 91 12.58 -8.96 1.54
N SER A 92 13.82 -9.51 1.61
CA SER A 92 15.04 -8.69 1.58
C SER A 92 15.31 -8.13 0.19
N ALA A 93 15.11 -8.95 -0.85
CA ALA A 93 15.23 -8.51 -2.24
C ALA A 93 14.18 -7.43 -2.57
N MET A 94 12.93 -7.65 -2.14
CA MET A 94 11.86 -6.65 -2.31
C MET A 94 12.12 -5.37 -1.54
N ALA A 95 12.66 -5.43 -0.31
CA ALA A 95 13.04 -4.24 0.46
C ALA A 95 14.11 -3.41 -0.28
N THR A 96 15.09 -4.07 -0.88
CA THR A 96 16.14 -3.41 -1.66
C THR A 96 15.57 -2.73 -2.90
N TYR A 97 14.73 -3.42 -3.66
CA TYR A 97 14.20 -2.91 -4.93
C TYR A 97 13.11 -1.85 -4.75
N LEU A 98 12.16 -2.06 -3.85
CA LEU A 98 11.12 -1.08 -3.53
C LEU A 98 11.70 0.15 -2.83
N ASN A 99 12.82 -0.01 -2.11
CA ASN A 99 13.54 1.08 -1.45
C ASN A 99 12.62 1.89 -0.53
N ILE A 100 12.46 3.20 -0.77
CA ILE A 100 11.66 4.10 0.07
C ILE A 100 10.19 3.68 0.20
N CYS A 101 9.63 3.01 -0.80
CA CYS A 101 8.23 2.56 -0.78
C CYS A 101 8.01 1.26 0.01
N TYR A 102 9.07 0.58 0.40
CA TYR A 102 8.91 -0.64 1.20
C TYR A 102 8.24 -0.37 2.55
N SER A 103 8.43 0.84 3.08
CA SER A 103 7.76 1.30 4.31
C SER A 103 6.27 1.64 4.16
N ASP A 104 5.75 1.65 2.94
CA ASP A 104 4.32 1.92 2.69
C ASP A 104 3.45 0.68 2.91
N TYR A 105 4.08 -0.49 3.08
CA TYR A 105 3.38 -1.72 3.43
C TYR A 105 3.33 -1.88 4.95
N ASP A 106 2.12 -1.97 5.50
CA ASP A 106 1.90 -2.18 6.93
C ASP A 106 2.35 -3.58 7.37
N TYR A 107 2.27 -4.56 6.46
CA TYR A 107 2.69 -5.94 6.68
C TYR A 107 3.47 -6.48 5.49
N VAL A 108 4.61 -7.09 5.76
CA VAL A 108 5.40 -7.81 4.76
C VAL A 108 5.57 -9.25 5.20
N MET A 109 5.20 -10.19 4.32
CA MET A 109 5.19 -11.62 4.61
C MET A 109 6.03 -12.39 3.61
N LEU A 110 6.74 -13.41 4.09
CA LEU A 110 7.55 -14.29 3.26
C LEU A 110 6.73 -15.46 2.77
N ALA A 111 6.56 -15.59 1.46
CA ALA A 111 5.85 -16.70 0.82
C ALA A 111 6.78 -17.81 0.33
N THR A 112 8.06 -17.55 0.18
CA THR A 112 9.03 -18.46 -0.42
C THR A 112 8.55 -18.96 -1.81
N ASN A 113 8.50 -20.27 -2.04
CA ASN A 113 8.09 -20.87 -3.31
C ASN A 113 6.56 -21.00 -3.48
N ALA A 114 5.75 -20.61 -2.49
CA ALA A 114 4.30 -20.67 -2.59
C ALA A 114 3.73 -19.62 -3.58
N ILE A 115 4.51 -18.61 -3.94
CA ILE A 115 4.20 -17.72 -5.05
C ILE A 115 5.29 -17.87 -6.12
N SER A 116 4.89 -18.35 -7.30
CA SER A 116 5.80 -18.74 -8.36
C SER A 116 5.52 -18.07 -9.71
N GLN A 117 4.58 -17.12 -9.74
CA GLN A 117 4.22 -16.40 -10.95
C GLN A 117 5.46 -15.86 -11.69
N ASN A 118 5.42 -15.84 -13.01
CA ASN A 118 6.55 -15.42 -13.86
C ASN A 118 6.12 -14.52 -15.02
N GLY A 119 5.11 -13.67 -14.77
CA GLY A 119 4.68 -12.65 -15.72
C GLY A 119 3.54 -13.05 -16.64
N ASN A 120 3.15 -14.32 -16.68
CA ASN A 120 2.08 -14.85 -17.52
C ASN A 120 1.04 -15.71 -16.76
N ASP A 121 1.14 -15.77 -15.44
CA ASP A 121 0.33 -16.61 -14.58
C ASP A 121 -0.83 -15.82 -13.95
N ALA A 122 -1.99 -16.49 -13.81
CA ALA A 122 -3.12 -15.93 -13.09
C ALA A 122 -2.94 -16.13 -11.58
N ILE A 123 -3.54 -15.23 -10.79
CA ILE A 123 -3.49 -15.24 -9.33
C ILE A 123 -4.91 -15.34 -8.78
N GLU A 124 -5.13 -16.25 -7.86
CA GLU A 124 -6.39 -16.43 -7.15
C GLU A 124 -6.25 -16.04 -5.67
N LEU A 125 -7.17 -15.20 -5.18
CA LEU A 125 -7.35 -14.90 -3.77
C LEU A 125 -8.47 -15.77 -3.21
N PHE A 126 -8.17 -16.47 -2.14
CA PHE A 126 -9.10 -17.38 -1.45
C PHE A 126 -9.59 -16.79 -0.13
N LYS A 127 -10.83 -17.12 0.24
CA LYS A 127 -11.38 -17.03 1.59
C LYS A 127 -12.09 -18.33 1.91
N ASP A 128 -11.79 -18.95 3.06
CA ASP A 128 -12.36 -20.24 3.47
C ASP A 128 -12.20 -21.33 2.38
N SER A 129 -11.06 -21.35 1.69
CA SER A 129 -10.75 -22.25 0.56
C SER A 129 -11.65 -22.06 -0.68
N VAL A 130 -12.36 -20.93 -0.77
CA VAL A 130 -13.17 -20.55 -1.94
C VAL A 130 -12.51 -19.35 -2.63
N VAL A 131 -12.38 -19.41 -3.95
CA VAL A 131 -11.87 -18.27 -4.75
C VAL A 131 -12.86 -17.11 -4.66
N ILE A 132 -12.39 -15.96 -4.19
CA ILE A 132 -13.19 -14.73 -4.07
C ILE A 132 -12.78 -13.65 -5.08
N GLU A 133 -11.57 -13.76 -5.64
CA GLU A 133 -11.07 -12.86 -6.66
C GLU A 133 -10.01 -13.57 -7.52
N THR A 134 -9.98 -13.25 -8.83
CA THR A 134 -8.98 -13.75 -9.77
C THR A 134 -8.42 -12.61 -10.60
N PHE A 135 -7.10 -12.50 -10.64
CA PHE A 135 -6.35 -11.74 -11.63
C PHE A 135 -5.94 -12.67 -12.77
N GLY A 136 -6.16 -12.27 -14.02
CA GLY A 136 -5.88 -13.10 -15.18
C GLY A 136 -7.00 -14.10 -15.49
N ASP A 137 -6.69 -15.08 -16.35
CA ASP A 137 -7.54 -16.23 -16.68
C ASP A 137 -6.75 -17.51 -16.39
N VAL A 138 -7.23 -18.29 -15.44
CA VAL A 138 -6.55 -19.54 -14.99
C VAL A 138 -6.37 -20.57 -16.11
N ASN A 139 -7.12 -20.47 -17.20
CA ASN A 139 -7.07 -21.40 -18.35
C ASN A 139 -6.29 -20.83 -19.55
N VAL A 140 -5.66 -19.65 -19.40
CA VAL A 140 -4.94 -18.96 -20.47
C VAL A 140 -3.53 -18.62 -20.00
N ASP A 141 -2.52 -19.10 -20.75
CA ASP A 141 -1.15 -18.59 -20.64
C ASP A 141 -1.13 -17.11 -21.05
N GLY A 142 -0.71 -16.22 -20.12
CA GLY A 142 -0.74 -14.77 -20.33
C GLY A 142 0.28 -14.27 -21.33
N THR A 143 1.22 -15.09 -21.79
CA THR A 143 2.27 -14.71 -22.76
C THR A 143 1.65 -14.12 -24.03
N GLY A 144 2.04 -12.90 -24.41
CA GLY A 144 1.56 -12.17 -25.57
C GLY A 144 0.13 -11.65 -25.45
N THR A 145 -0.50 -11.78 -24.29
CA THR A 145 -1.85 -11.21 -24.04
C THR A 145 -1.75 -9.75 -23.54
N ALA A 146 -2.89 -9.09 -23.42
CA ALA A 146 -2.98 -7.74 -22.87
C ALA A 146 -2.70 -7.66 -21.36
N TRP A 147 -2.57 -8.79 -20.68
CA TRP A 147 -2.32 -8.86 -19.24
C TRP A 147 -0.99 -9.54 -18.88
N GLU A 148 -0.08 -9.72 -19.84
CA GLU A 148 1.30 -10.14 -19.58
C GLU A 148 2.04 -9.08 -18.73
N TYR A 149 2.72 -9.52 -17.68
CA TYR A 149 3.48 -8.67 -16.76
C TYR A 149 4.91 -9.17 -16.51
N LEU A 150 5.50 -9.88 -17.47
CA LEU A 150 6.86 -10.41 -17.41
C LEU A 150 7.86 -9.29 -17.13
N ASP A 151 8.74 -9.50 -16.14
CA ASP A 151 9.73 -8.52 -15.66
C ASP A 151 9.12 -7.13 -15.46
N SER A 152 7.93 -7.10 -14.84
CA SER A 152 7.08 -5.93 -14.74
C SER A 152 6.10 -6.06 -13.56
N TRP A 153 4.95 -5.39 -13.70
CA TRP A 153 3.87 -5.44 -12.73
C TRP A 153 2.51 -5.19 -13.38
N ALA A 154 1.48 -5.70 -12.72
CA ALA A 154 0.08 -5.32 -12.91
C ALA A 154 -0.42 -4.62 -11.64
N TYR A 155 -1.22 -3.56 -11.78
CA TYR A 155 -1.76 -2.80 -10.66
C TYR A 155 -3.24 -2.50 -10.88
N LYS A 156 -4.07 -2.74 -9.85
CA LYS A 156 -5.51 -2.47 -9.94
C LYS A 156 -5.77 -0.97 -9.84
N ASP A 157 -6.33 -0.40 -10.90
CA ASP A 157 -6.65 1.01 -11.01
C ASP A 157 -7.92 1.19 -11.87
N PRO A 158 -8.88 2.07 -11.47
CA PRO A 158 -10.09 2.32 -12.24
C PRO A 158 -9.87 2.81 -13.68
N SER A 159 -8.71 3.41 -13.96
CA SER A 159 -8.34 3.87 -15.32
C SER A 159 -7.83 2.74 -16.22
N GLY A 160 -7.63 1.53 -15.68
CA GLY A 160 -7.12 0.38 -16.43
C GLY A 160 -8.07 -0.06 -17.55
N SER A 161 -7.47 -0.60 -18.62
CA SER A 161 -8.20 -1.08 -19.81
C SER A 161 -8.49 -2.59 -19.79
N VAL A 162 -7.81 -3.35 -18.93
CA VAL A 162 -8.03 -4.79 -18.75
C VAL A 162 -8.83 -5.02 -17.48
N THR A 163 -9.89 -5.82 -17.57
CA THR A 163 -10.83 -6.05 -16.47
C THR A 163 -10.87 -7.52 -16.09
N PHE A 164 -10.71 -7.79 -14.78
CA PHE A 164 -10.91 -9.10 -14.17
C PHE A 164 -11.98 -9.03 -13.07
N SER A 165 -12.20 -10.12 -12.32
CA SER A 165 -13.28 -10.22 -11.33
C SER A 165 -13.24 -9.14 -10.25
N GLY A 166 -12.06 -8.62 -9.91
CA GLY A 166 -11.87 -7.57 -8.89
C GLY A 166 -11.83 -6.15 -9.44
N GLY A 167 -11.96 -5.93 -10.74
CA GLY A 167 -11.93 -4.58 -11.36
C GLY A 167 -10.91 -4.40 -12.48
N ASN A 168 -10.57 -3.15 -12.76
CA ASN A 168 -9.69 -2.78 -13.87
C ASN A 168 -8.22 -2.75 -13.44
N TRP A 169 -7.34 -3.04 -14.41
CA TRP A 169 -5.90 -3.13 -14.20
C TRP A 169 -5.11 -2.31 -15.21
N ILE A 170 -4.01 -1.71 -14.75
CA ILE A 170 -2.95 -1.10 -15.55
C ILE A 170 -1.68 -1.95 -15.43
N PHE A 171 -0.77 -1.82 -16.40
CA PHE A 171 0.44 -2.63 -16.49
C PHE A 171 1.65 -1.73 -16.74
N GLY A 172 2.80 -2.10 -16.20
CA GLY A 172 4.07 -1.39 -16.44
C GLY A 172 4.60 -1.59 -17.86
N GLY A 173 4.17 -2.66 -18.50
CA GLY A 173 4.69 -3.12 -19.79
C GLY A 173 5.76 -4.19 -19.61
N VAL A 174 5.76 -5.16 -20.52
CA VAL A 174 6.69 -6.31 -20.50
C VAL A 174 8.15 -5.85 -20.46
N GLU A 175 8.96 -6.49 -19.61
CA GLU A 175 10.41 -6.25 -19.47
C GLU A 175 10.80 -4.82 -19.02
N CYS A 176 9.87 -4.04 -18.47
CA CYS A 176 10.11 -2.63 -18.13
C CYS A 176 10.98 -2.42 -16.88
N THR A 177 11.20 -3.44 -16.06
CA THR A 177 12.06 -3.36 -14.86
C THR A 177 13.47 -3.87 -15.10
N ILE A 178 13.77 -4.44 -16.30
CA ILE A 178 15.08 -5.01 -16.63
C ILE A 178 16.20 -3.97 -16.45
N GLY A 179 17.24 -4.39 -15.74
CA GLY A 179 18.45 -3.59 -15.52
C GLY A 179 18.30 -2.44 -14.52
N SER A 180 17.13 -2.26 -13.90
CA SER A 180 16.94 -1.25 -12.86
C SER A 180 17.39 -1.75 -11.49
N LEU A 181 17.94 -0.86 -10.67
CA LEU A 181 18.39 -1.17 -9.31
C LEU A 181 17.28 -0.97 -8.27
N THR A 182 16.33 -0.09 -8.57
CA THR A 182 15.16 0.21 -7.72
C THR A 182 13.96 0.49 -8.62
N THR A 183 12.76 0.35 -8.08
CA THR A 183 11.53 0.65 -8.82
C THR A 183 11.49 2.10 -9.30
N GLN A 184 12.03 3.06 -8.51
CA GLN A 184 12.09 4.49 -8.89
C GLN A 184 13.01 4.77 -10.08
N THR A 185 13.98 3.89 -10.34
CA THR A 185 14.93 4.04 -11.47
C THR A 185 14.53 3.22 -12.69
N SER A 186 13.48 2.40 -12.59
CA SER A 186 12.94 1.63 -13.71
C SER A 186 12.23 2.53 -14.72
N SER A 187 12.02 2.03 -15.93
CA SER A 187 11.21 2.74 -16.94
C SER A 187 9.72 2.76 -16.59
N CYS A 188 9.30 1.94 -15.63
CA CYS A 188 7.94 1.81 -15.13
C CYS A 188 7.92 1.71 -13.60
N PRO A 189 8.07 2.79 -12.86
CA PRO A 189 7.96 2.76 -11.41
C PRO A 189 6.65 2.09 -10.96
N TYR A 190 6.71 1.27 -9.90
CA TYR A 190 5.50 0.65 -9.36
C TYR A 190 4.55 1.72 -8.81
N PRO A 191 3.25 1.71 -9.12
CA PRO A 191 2.35 2.84 -8.86
C PRO A 191 2.24 3.28 -7.40
N SER A 192 2.31 2.38 -6.43
CA SER A 192 2.36 2.76 -5.00
C SER A 192 3.68 3.40 -4.60
N CYS A 193 4.68 3.38 -5.50
CA CYS A 193 6.04 3.87 -5.32
C CYS A 193 6.36 5.05 -6.23
N ASP A 194 5.38 5.58 -6.94
CA ASP A 194 5.61 6.74 -7.78
C ASP A 194 5.97 7.94 -6.89
N ALA A 195 7.24 8.35 -6.95
CA ALA A 195 7.78 9.50 -6.24
C ALA A 195 7.22 10.86 -6.78
N GLY A 196 6.13 10.81 -7.49
CA GLY A 196 5.26 11.95 -7.70
C GLY A 196 4.85 12.43 -6.32
N VAL A 197 5.13 13.69 -6.02
CA VAL A 197 4.87 14.42 -4.77
C VAL A 197 3.46 14.11 -4.24
N PHE A 198 3.22 12.87 -3.85
CA PHE A 198 2.08 12.53 -3.03
C PHE A 198 2.43 12.96 -1.62
N ILE A 199 1.84 14.06 -1.23
CA ILE A 199 1.54 14.28 0.18
C ILE A 199 0.55 13.16 0.51
N THR A 200 1.05 11.96 0.74
CA THR A 200 0.27 10.92 1.41
C THR A 200 0.02 11.45 2.80
N GLU A 201 -1.18 11.97 3.03
CA GLU A 201 -1.72 12.09 4.39
C GLU A 201 -1.99 10.67 4.95
N LYS A 202 -1.01 9.77 4.86
CA LYS A 202 -0.98 8.51 5.61
C LYS A 202 -0.15 8.68 6.86
N SER A 203 -0.28 9.84 7.50
CA SER A 203 0.03 9.97 8.90
C SER A 203 -1.23 9.57 9.69
N LYS A 204 -1.60 8.31 9.66
CA LYS A 204 -2.47 7.73 10.65
C LYS A 204 -1.77 7.93 11.98
N GLN A 205 -1.98 9.10 12.55
CA GLN A 205 -1.94 9.49 13.96
C GLN A 205 -0.86 8.87 14.88
N LEU A 206 0.32 8.52 14.32
CA LEU A 206 1.49 8.17 15.13
C LEU A 206 2.09 9.42 15.82
N LEU A 207 1.68 10.61 15.37
CA LEU A 207 2.19 11.87 15.88
C LEU A 207 1.15 12.98 15.76
N SER A 208 0.70 13.52 16.86
CA SER A 208 -0.10 14.74 16.90
C SER A 208 0.66 15.86 17.64
N ILE A 209 0.41 17.11 17.23
CA ILE A 209 0.94 18.31 17.89
C ILE A 209 -0.22 19.25 18.24
N TYR A 210 -0.26 19.68 19.49
CA TYR A 210 -1.32 20.57 19.97
C TYR A 210 -0.85 21.47 21.12
N PRO A 211 -1.48 22.64 21.30
CA PRO A 211 -2.42 23.26 20.38
C PRO A 211 -1.74 23.74 19.09
N ASN A 212 -2.47 23.81 17.99
CA ASN A 212 -2.02 24.41 16.74
C ASN A 212 -3.22 25.16 16.11
N PRO A 213 -3.21 26.51 16.04
CA PRO A 213 -2.11 27.43 16.40
C PRO A 213 -1.77 27.51 17.90
N SER A 214 -0.52 27.93 18.20
CA SER A 214 -0.04 28.09 19.58
C SER A 214 0.81 29.36 19.78
N ALA A 215 0.80 29.87 21.03
CA ALA A 215 1.58 31.05 21.40
C ALA A 215 2.90 30.68 22.11
N ASP A 216 2.89 29.80 23.10
CA ASP A 216 4.01 29.60 24.01
C ASP A 216 4.66 28.23 23.94
N PHE A 217 3.88 27.17 23.72
CA PHE A 217 4.35 25.79 23.69
C PHE A 217 3.46 24.90 22.82
N ILE A 218 4.02 23.80 22.37
CA ILE A 218 3.35 22.72 21.65
C ILE A 218 3.58 21.42 22.43
N PHE A 219 2.54 20.64 22.64
CA PHE A 219 2.64 19.27 23.09
C PHE A 219 2.83 18.36 21.89
N LEU A 220 3.64 17.34 22.10
CA LEU A 220 3.86 16.25 21.17
C LEU A 220 3.21 15.00 21.74
N ASP A 221 2.26 14.43 21.04
CA ASP A 221 1.68 13.12 21.33
C ASP A 221 2.18 12.16 20.25
N SER A 222 3.02 11.22 20.62
CA SER A 222 3.70 10.31 19.70
C SER A 222 3.86 8.92 20.31
N GLU A 223 3.48 7.90 19.55
CA GLU A 223 3.82 6.50 19.86
C GLU A 223 5.26 6.16 19.48
N LEU A 224 5.96 7.06 18.77
CA LEU A 224 7.33 6.89 18.33
C LEU A 224 8.32 7.41 19.37
N GLN A 225 9.45 6.74 19.51
CA GLN A 225 10.60 7.26 20.28
C GLN A 225 11.30 8.35 19.45
N ILE A 226 11.07 9.61 19.82
CA ILE A 226 11.69 10.76 19.16
C ILE A 226 12.96 11.14 19.93
N ASP A 227 14.11 11.14 19.28
CA ASP A 227 15.39 11.50 19.88
C ASP A 227 15.64 12.99 19.86
N PHE A 228 15.41 13.63 18.72
CA PHE A 228 15.57 15.09 18.62
C PHE A 228 14.60 15.72 17.62
N ILE A 229 14.45 17.04 17.76
CA ILE A 229 13.53 17.85 16.97
C ILE A 229 14.27 19.05 16.42
N GLU A 230 13.96 19.41 15.17
CA GLU A 230 14.38 20.67 14.56
C GLU A 230 13.16 21.50 14.17
N ILE A 231 13.24 22.81 14.39
CA ILE A 231 12.26 23.80 13.92
C ILE A 231 12.87 24.57 12.76
N HIS A 232 12.15 24.62 11.65
CA HIS A 232 12.53 25.36 10.45
C HIS A 232 11.47 26.41 10.12
N ASN A 233 11.90 27.54 9.56
CA ASN A 233 10.99 28.49 8.93
C ASN A 233 10.54 27.98 7.55
N ILE A 234 9.64 28.71 6.89
CA ILE A 234 9.11 28.34 5.56
C ILE A 234 10.16 28.38 4.44
N MET A 235 11.32 29.00 4.67
CA MET A 235 12.45 29.02 3.74
C MET A 235 13.39 27.82 3.94
N GLY A 236 13.09 26.94 4.92
CA GLY A 236 13.91 25.78 5.24
C GLY A 236 15.09 26.07 6.16
N GLU A 237 15.23 27.32 6.66
CA GLU A 237 16.28 27.69 7.58
C GLU A 237 15.99 27.11 8.97
N LYS A 238 16.98 26.43 9.58
CA LYS A 238 16.87 25.88 10.92
C LYS A 238 16.95 26.97 11.97
N ILE A 239 15.88 27.12 12.75
CA ILE A 239 15.73 28.14 13.80
C ILE A 239 16.14 27.60 15.16
N SER A 240 15.78 26.37 15.49
CA SER A 240 16.03 25.76 16.79
C SER A 240 16.15 24.24 16.69
N ASN A 241 16.81 23.64 17.67
CA ASN A 241 16.80 22.19 17.88
C ASN A 241 16.60 21.87 19.36
N TYR A 242 15.99 20.72 19.64
CA TYR A 242 15.69 20.24 20.99
C TYR A 242 15.96 18.73 21.08
N ASN A 243 16.64 18.30 22.13
CA ASN A 243 16.63 16.91 22.54
C ASN A 243 15.37 16.67 23.36
N LEU A 244 14.55 15.71 22.96
CA LEU A 244 13.26 15.47 23.60
C LEU A 244 13.49 14.74 24.93
N LYS A 245 13.49 15.50 26.02
CA LYS A 245 13.41 14.93 27.39
C LYS A 245 11.99 15.01 27.95
N ASN A 246 11.12 15.83 27.35
CA ASN A 246 9.74 16.02 27.74
C ASN A 246 8.92 16.28 26.48
N GLU A 247 7.69 15.85 26.43
CA GLU A 247 6.73 15.99 25.30
C GLU A 247 6.29 17.44 25.01
N ILE A 248 7.02 18.44 25.55
CA ILE A 248 6.68 19.87 25.45
C ILE A 248 7.80 20.61 24.74
N ILE A 249 7.43 21.31 23.66
CA ILE A 249 8.32 22.16 22.88
C ILE A 249 7.97 23.63 23.18
N LYS A 250 8.92 24.38 23.72
CA LYS A 250 8.73 25.81 24.00
C LYS A 250 8.98 26.63 22.74
N ILE A 251 7.96 27.39 22.30
CA ILE A 251 8.00 28.22 21.09
C ILE A 251 7.77 29.70 21.36
N ALA A 252 7.67 30.15 22.64
CA ALA A 252 7.41 31.54 23.01
C ALA A 252 8.41 32.52 22.40
N HIS A 253 9.67 32.10 22.18
CA HIS A 253 10.74 32.93 21.62
C HIS A 253 10.67 33.07 20.09
N LEU A 254 9.80 32.32 19.40
CA LEU A 254 9.67 32.39 17.95
C LEU A 254 8.79 33.58 17.54
N PRO A 255 9.11 34.29 16.45
CA PRO A 255 8.21 35.23 15.82
C PRO A 255 6.90 34.59 15.37
N LYS A 256 5.84 35.38 15.23
CA LYS A 256 4.58 34.88 14.64
C LYS A 256 4.81 34.41 13.22
N GLY A 257 4.25 33.26 12.88
CA GLY A 257 4.41 32.70 11.54
C GLY A 257 4.14 31.21 11.44
N LEU A 258 4.32 30.67 10.24
CA LEU A 258 4.25 29.25 9.92
C LEU A 258 5.65 28.61 10.04
N TYR A 259 5.72 27.48 10.72
CA TYR A 259 6.95 26.73 10.95
C TYR A 259 6.77 25.25 10.58
N ILE A 260 7.89 24.59 10.31
CA ILE A 260 8.00 23.16 10.07
C ILE A 260 8.76 22.54 11.25
N LEU A 261 8.12 21.61 11.93
CA LEU A 261 8.71 20.75 12.95
C LEU A 261 9.21 19.47 12.29
N SER A 262 10.52 19.22 12.33
CA SER A 262 11.13 17.97 11.87
C SER A 262 11.53 17.14 13.08
N LEU A 263 11.04 15.90 13.16
CA LEU A 263 11.27 14.98 14.26
C LEU A 263 12.10 13.81 13.75
N PHE A 264 13.06 13.37 14.54
CA PHE A 264 13.98 12.30 14.19
C PHE A 264 14.00 11.25 15.29
N ASP A 265 13.93 9.99 14.90
CA ASP A 265 14.13 8.85 15.78
C ASP A 265 15.62 8.44 15.84
N ASN A 266 15.93 7.41 16.61
CA ASN A 266 17.29 6.87 16.80
C ASN A 266 17.86 6.20 15.53
N VAL A 267 17.04 5.97 14.51
CA VAL A 267 17.41 5.36 13.21
C VAL A 267 17.56 6.41 12.13
N GLY A 268 17.18 7.69 12.43
CA GLY A 268 17.27 8.81 11.50
C GLY A 268 15.99 9.01 10.65
N VAL A 269 14.89 8.34 10.99
CA VAL A 269 13.60 8.58 10.34
C VAL A 269 13.15 10.01 10.64
N LYS A 270 12.76 10.73 9.58
CA LYS A 270 12.33 12.12 9.67
C LYS A 270 10.84 12.24 9.43
N ILE A 271 10.10 12.72 10.44
CA ILE A 271 8.68 13.10 10.31
C ILE A 271 8.58 14.61 10.35
N GLN A 272 7.71 15.19 9.52
CA GLN A 272 7.49 16.63 9.48
C GLN A 272 6.04 16.99 9.80
N LYS A 273 5.85 17.99 10.67
CA LYS A 273 4.54 18.60 10.97
C LYS A 273 4.63 20.11 10.84
N LYS A 274 3.55 20.74 10.39
CA LYS A 274 3.44 22.20 10.31
C LYS A 274 2.72 22.73 11.53
N PHE A 275 3.18 23.86 12.08
CA PHE A 275 2.46 24.58 13.13
C PHE A 275 2.45 26.07 12.88
N ILE A 276 1.45 26.75 13.43
CA ILE A 276 1.29 28.19 13.38
C ILE A 276 1.59 28.77 14.76
N LYS A 277 2.56 29.67 14.80
CA LYS A 277 2.88 30.51 15.99
C LYS A 277 2.06 31.80 15.95
N ASN A 278 1.25 32.03 16.98
CA ASN A 278 0.45 33.24 17.18
C ASN A 278 1.22 34.34 17.91
#